data_d030dae7880c03a9ced32b7fd7df5a76
#
_entry.id   d030dae7880c03a9ced32b7fd7df5a76
#
_cell.length_a   1.000
_cell.length_b   1.000
_cell.length_c   1.000
_cell.angle_alpha   90.00
_cell.angle_beta   90.00
_cell.angle_gamma   90.00
#
_symmetry.space_group_name_H-M   'P 1'
#
loop_
_entity.id
_entity.type
_entity.pdbx_description
1 polymer ?
#
loop_
_entity_poly.entity_id
_entity_poly.type
_entity_poly.pdbx_seq_one_letter_code
_entity_poly.pdbx_strand_id
1 'polypeptide(L)'
;VLPRFEVVRRLRPIDLIRPGAEVEVEVGRPVPVEVAAPYAAIVVEPGDEAAAAFHLGGLRLGMRLVDDVVTLSITGGERSREPRSRRHGRVATAPSRVALTLTGTHLTALTEEEGRWVARGRHDLRDDLDSRDPDALAALRVETHGARAHAGPFGQLGLRDIRLVTERDGTPLRDGSALLLSATSAGPGFFDTAHTSVWSLDPETLALEHRSDLFFRRPDRPGVYGDHATHVVRDGDAWLVATSTWGDFRQDDPDRTVRATLARTATDVLSGTHVLDTVELRLPTDGFTSVGTWDPHLVHTGDEWLVGFASARKFFRFHPALASGPTLDELVLRGAATDRKATEGTTVLRIGDEWRVLASDGRDGRRGQRMRYPVFDLAMTEVGELEAAYPTNLPWPTLVDTERGWLMVTFNGAPATGPLVGYGTHGDVVVQREAGRV
;
A
#
# COMPACT_ATOMS: atom_id res chain seq x y z
N VAL A 1 -4.50 -30.87 9.00
CA VAL A 1 -5.68 -30.08 9.43
C VAL A 1 -5.28 -28.62 9.34
N LEU A 2 -6.12 -27.80 8.71
CA LEU A 2 -5.88 -26.34 8.64
C LEU A 2 -6.11 -25.72 10.03
N PRO A 3 -5.29 -24.70 10.42
CA PRO A 3 -5.45 -24.04 11.70
C PRO A 3 -6.74 -23.19 11.72
N ARG A 4 -7.32 -23.06 12.93
CA ARG A 4 -8.41 -22.14 13.22
C ARG A 4 -7.88 -20.90 13.91
N PHE A 5 -8.40 -19.72 13.59
CA PHE A 5 -7.88 -18.47 14.08
C PHE A 5 -8.90 -17.62 14.85
N GLU A 6 -8.41 -16.89 15.87
CA GLU A 6 -9.17 -15.90 16.62
C GLU A 6 -8.44 -14.55 16.64
N VAL A 7 -9.20 -13.45 16.51
CA VAL A 7 -8.63 -12.10 16.54
C VAL A 7 -8.08 -11.78 17.92
N VAL A 8 -6.80 -11.46 18.01
CA VAL A 8 -6.12 -11.07 19.24
C VAL A 8 -5.77 -9.59 19.30
N ARG A 9 -5.60 -8.92 18.15
CA ARG A 9 -5.23 -7.51 18.11
C ARG A 9 -5.77 -6.83 16.85
N ARG A 10 -6.14 -5.55 16.98
CA ARG A 10 -6.35 -4.63 15.87
C ARG A 10 -5.45 -3.43 16.08
N LEU A 11 -4.69 -3.06 15.05
CA LEU A 11 -3.75 -1.95 15.06
C LEU A 11 -4.12 -1.01 13.92
N ARG A 12 -4.10 0.27 14.20
CA ARG A 12 -4.26 1.29 13.18
C ARG A 12 -3.14 2.31 13.31
N PRO A 13 -1.95 1.99 12.82
CA PRO A 13 -0.86 2.95 12.77
C PRO A 13 -1.24 4.02 11.74
N ILE A 14 -1.34 5.27 12.16
CA ILE A 14 -1.64 6.40 11.28
C ILE A 14 -0.58 7.46 11.53
N ASP A 15 0.24 7.68 10.51
CA ASP A 15 1.29 8.69 10.50
C ASP A 15 1.32 9.37 9.15
N LEU A 16 0.82 10.60 9.06
CA LEU A 16 0.84 11.35 7.80
C LEU A 16 2.25 11.69 7.34
N ILE A 17 3.16 11.87 8.29
CA ILE A 17 4.59 12.01 8.04
C ILE A 17 5.25 10.71 8.47
N ARG A 18 6.21 10.23 7.69
CA ARG A 18 6.97 9.03 8.02
C ARG A 18 7.59 9.14 9.43
N PRO A 19 7.42 8.14 10.30
CA PRO A 19 7.99 8.17 11.66
C PRO A 19 9.49 8.44 11.66
N GLY A 20 9.94 9.38 12.49
CA GLY A 20 11.35 9.77 12.63
C GLY A 20 11.91 10.61 11.46
N ALA A 21 11.08 11.06 10.54
CA ALA A 21 11.47 11.94 9.43
C ALA A 21 10.79 13.31 9.48
N GLU A 22 10.15 13.64 10.59
CA GLU A 22 9.50 14.92 10.81
C GLU A 22 10.53 16.05 10.92
N VAL A 23 10.29 17.12 10.18
CA VAL A 23 11.05 18.37 10.26
C VAL A 23 10.10 19.46 10.76
N GLU A 24 10.47 20.18 11.81
CA GLU A 24 9.75 21.37 12.27
C GLU A 24 9.86 22.47 11.21
N VAL A 25 8.74 23.08 10.84
CA VAL A 25 8.67 24.10 9.79
C VAL A 25 8.50 25.47 10.44
N GLU A 26 9.45 26.37 10.16
CA GLU A 26 9.35 27.78 10.58
C GLU A 26 8.21 28.46 9.82
N VAL A 27 7.29 29.07 10.59
CA VAL A 27 6.09 29.73 10.03
C VAL A 27 6.46 30.88 9.09
N GLY A 28 5.81 30.92 7.92
CA GLY A 28 5.96 31.98 6.94
C GLY A 28 7.24 31.95 6.11
N ARG A 29 8.07 30.92 6.26
CA ARG A 29 9.31 30.76 5.47
C ARG A 29 9.35 29.41 4.75
N PRO A 30 9.56 29.40 3.43
CA PRO A 30 9.74 28.14 2.70
C PRO A 30 11.00 27.38 3.12
N VAL A 31 10.85 26.13 3.58
CA VAL A 31 11.99 25.25 3.94
C VAL A 31 12.04 24.04 2.99
N PRO A 32 13.23 23.52 2.66
CA PRO A 32 13.35 22.32 1.83
C PRO A 32 12.86 21.09 2.59
N VAL A 33 12.24 20.14 1.87
CA VAL A 33 11.91 18.81 2.36
C VAL A 33 12.41 17.80 1.35
N GLU A 34 13.24 16.87 1.80
CA GLU A 34 13.76 15.81 0.96
C GLU A 34 12.76 14.68 0.81
N VAL A 35 12.43 14.35 -0.43
CA VAL A 35 11.57 13.21 -0.78
C VAL A 35 12.15 12.47 -1.99
N ALA A 36 12.07 11.16 -1.97
CA ALA A 36 12.55 10.32 -3.07
C ALA A 36 11.50 10.12 -4.18
N ALA A 37 10.24 10.42 -3.87
CA ALA A 37 9.09 10.27 -4.74
C ALA A 37 8.04 11.34 -4.38
N PRO A 38 6.99 11.56 -5.20
CA PRO A 38 5.97 12.56 -4.91
C PRO A 38 5.05 12.12 -3.74
N TYR A 39 5.65 11.92 -2.58
CA TYR A 39 5.00 11.50 -1.35
C TYR A 39 5.52 12.35 -0.20
N ALA A 40 4.78 13.41 0.11
CA ALA A 40 5.10 14.39 1.15
C ALA A 40 3.86 14.77 1.96
N ALA A 41 4.06 15.19 3.19
CA ALA A 41 3.00 15.69 4.05
C ALA A 41 3.45 16.92 4.85
N ILE A 42 2.50 17.80 5.11
CA ILE A 42 2.62 18.94 6.02
C ILE A 42 1.47 18.82 7.02
N VAL A 43 1.79 18.89 8.31
CA VAL A 43 0.80 18.90 9.40
C VAL A 43 0.94 20.22 10.15
N VAL A 44 -0.17 20.94 10.36
CA VAL A 44 -0.21 22.24 11.02
C VAL A 44 -1.19 22.19 12.19
N GLU A 45 -0.76 22.65 13.36
CA GLU A 45 -1.64 22.97 14.48
C GLU A 45 -2.29 24.33 14.18
N PRO A 46 -3.63 24.43 14.04
CA PRO A 46 -4.26 25.68 13.69
C PRO A 46 -4.13 26.72 14.81
N GLY A 47 -3.85 27.97 14.41
CA GLY A 47 -4.07 29.16 15.21
C GLY A 47 -5.37 29.83 14.80
N ASP A 48 -5.38 31.17 14.73
CA ASP A 48 -6.53 31.95 14.20
C ASP A 48 -6.76 31.63 12.70
N GLU A 49 -5.67 31.33 11.97
CA GLU A 49 -5.68 30.84 10.60
C GLU A 49 -4.73 29.63 10.48
N ALA A 50 -5.04 28.71 9.56
CA ALA A 50 -4.16 27.59 9.23
C ALA A 50 -3.98 27.46 7.73
N ALA A 51 -2.73 27.45 7.28
CA ALA A 51 -2.41 27.22 5.89
C ALA A 51 -1.11 26.40 5.74
N ALA A 52 -1.05 25.65 4.65
CA ALA A 52 0.11 24.88 4.26
C ALA A 52 0.28 24.92 2.74
N ALA A 53 1.51 24.90 2.24
CA ALA A 53 1.78 24.82 0.81
C ALA A 53 3.05 24.04 0.49
N PHE A 54 3.01 23.30 -0.61
CA PHE A 54 4.18 22.81 -1.32
C PHE A 54 4.55 23.80 -2.44
N HIS A 55 5.84 24.02 -2.64
CA HIS A 55 6.41 24.67 -3.81
C HIS A 55 7.08 23.59 -4.66
N LEU A 56 6.51 23.29 -5.83
CA LEU A 56 6.91 22.20 -6.70
C LEU A 56 6.74 22.59 -8.16
N GLY A 57 7.75 22.40 -9.01
CA GLY A 57 7.67 22.64 -10.45
C GLY A 57 7.27 24.07 -10.83
N GLY A 58 7.66 25.07 -10.04
CA GLY A 58 7.27 26.47 -10.24
C GLY A 58 5.84 26.84 -9.78
N LEU A 59 5.10 25.88 -9.22
CA LEU A 59 3.77 26.11 -8.66
C LEU A 59 3.81 26.14 -7.13
N ARG A 60 2.90 26.93 -6.54
CA ARG A 60 2.53 26.87 -5.13
C ARG A 60 1.23 26.09 -5.01
N LEU A 61 1.28 24.95 -4.35
CA LEU A 61 0.19 24.01 -4.13
C LEU A 61 -0.26 24.12 -2.68
N GLY A 62 -1.28 24.91 -2.42
CA GLY A 62 -1.66 25.33 -1.07
C GLY A 62 -3.00 24.76 -0.58
N MET A 63 -3.17 24.82 0.73
CA MET A 63 -4.46 24.71 1.41
C MET A 63 -4.60 25.80 2.45
N ARG A 64 -5.82 26.19 2.75
CA ARG A 64 -6.16 27.06 3.88
C ARG A 64 -7.47 26.64 4.53
N LEU A 65 -7.56 26.83 5.82
CA LEU A 65 -8.78 26.73 6.61
C LEU A 65 -9.15 28.13 7.09
N VAL A 66 -10.29 28.65 6.62
CA VAL A 66 -10.84 29.95 6.99
C VAL A 66 -12.36 29.81 7.15
N ASP A 67 -12.94 30.34 8.21
CA ASP A 67 -14.38 30.30 8.50
C ASP A 67 -14.98 28.87 8.35
N ASP A 68 -14.30 27.88 8.92
CA ASP A 68 -14.66 26.46 8.83
C ASP A 68 -14.68 25.89 7.41
N VAL A 69 -14.05 26.54 6.44
CA VAL A 69 -13.98 26.09 5.05
C VAL A 69 -12.54 25.78 4.64
N VAL A 70 -12.32 24.56 4.22
CA VAL A 70 -11.06 24.13 3.61
C VAL A 70 -11.09 24.39 2.11
N THR A 71 -10.09 25.12 1.63
CA THR A 71 -9.90 25.45 0.21
C THR A 71 -8.47 25.05 -0.20
N LEU A 72 -8.34 24.39 -1.34
CA LEU A 72 -7.06 24.18 -2.02
C LEU A 72 -6.75 25.39 -2.90
N SER A 73 -5.47 25.64 -3.18
CA SER A 73 -5.04 26.65 -4.13
C SER A 73 -3.87 26.13 -4.97
N ILE A 74 -3.89 26.44 -6.27
CA ILE A 74 -2.82 26.11 -7.22
C ILE A 74 -2.47 27.41 -7.93
N THR A 75 -1.28 27.94 -7.64
CA THR A 75 -0.86 29.23 -8.16
C THR A 75 0.57 29.16 -8.72
N GLY A 76 0.83 29.83 -9.81
CA GLY A 76 2.15 29.96 -10.44
C GLY A 76 2.06 30.51 -11.86
N GLY A 77 2.91 31.48 -12.21
CA GLY A 77 2.81 32.22 -13.46
C GLY A 77 1.44 32.92 -13.57
N GLU A 78 0.74 32.73 -14.69
CA GLU A 78 -0.62 33.24 -14.91
C GLU A 78 -1.73 32.34 -14.35
N ARG A 79 -1.36 31.18 -13.76
CA ARG A 79 -2.33 30.21 -13.23
C ARG A 79 -2.75 30.59 -11.81
N SER A 80 -4.05 30.63 -11.58
CA SER A 80 -4.64 30.72 -10.25
C SER A 80 -5.95 29.92 -10.22
N ARG A 81 -5.99 28.88 -9.42
CA ARG A 81 -7.18 28.07 -9.22
C ARG A 81 -7.38 27.82 -7.74
N GLU A 82 -8.64 27.83 -7.29
CA GLU A 82 -9.03 27.48 -5.92
C GLU A 82 -10.03 26.32 -5.93
N PRO A 83 -9.57 25.06 -6.12
CA PRO A 83 -10.43 23.91 -6.01
C PRO A 83 -10.99 23.78 -4.59
N ARG A 84 -12.29 23.57 -4.48
CA ARG A 84 -12.93 23.28 -3.19
C ARG A 84 -14.02 22.24 -3.36
N SER A 85 -14.19 21.41 -2.35
CA SER A 85 -15.32 20.50 -2.30
C SER A 85 -16.55 21.23 -1.72
N ARG A 86 -17.59 21.43 -2.52
CA ARG A 86 -18.86 22.01 -2.05
C ARG A 86 -19.53 21.13 -0.99
N ARG A 87 -19.33 19.81 -1.09
CA ARG A 87 -19.97 18.82 -0.23
C ARG A 87 -19.18 18.53 1.04
N HIS A 88 -17.85 18.56 0.96
CA HIS A 88 -16.96 18.04 2.00
C HIS A 88 -16.00 19.08 2.58
N GLY A 89 -15.87 20.25 1.94
CA GLY A 89 -14.93 21.29 2.33
C GLY A 89 -15.26 22.02 3.63
N ARG A 90 -16.50 21.93 4.14
CA ARG A 90 -16.86 22.56 5.42
C ARG A 90 -16.61 21.61 6.58
N VAL A 91 -16.00 22.13 7.62
CA VAL A 91 -15.72 21.45 8.88
C VAL A 91 -16.87 21.74 9.87
N ALA A 92 -17.35 20.73 10.56
CA ALA A 92 -18.45 20.87 11.52
C ALA A 92 -17.98 21.32 12.91
N THR A 93 -16.76 20.95 13.27
CA THR A 93 -16.11 21.29 14.56
C THR A 93 -14.67 21.72 14.28
N ALA A 94 -14.14 22.64 15.09
CA ALA A 94 -12.76 23.09 14.94
C ALA A 94 -11.80 21.88 15.00
N PRO A 95 -10.97 21.67 13.98
CA PRO A 95 -10.05 20.53 13.94
C PRO A 95 -8.86 20.78 14.89
N SER A 96 -8.34 19.70 15.47
CA SER A 96 -7.12 19.73 16.28
C SER A 96 -5.88 20.01 15.45
N ARG A 97 -5.83 19.47 14.22
CA ARG A 97 -4.76 19.69 13.24
C ARG A 97 -5.34 19.72 11.83
N VAL A 98 -4.62 20.37 10.92
CA VAL A 98 -4.89 20.34 9.49
C VAL A 98 -3.66 19.78 8.78
N ALA A 99 -3.85 19.18 7.60
CA ALA A 99 -2.75 18.65 6.83
C ALA A 99 -2.94 18.83 5.33
N LEU A 100 -1.82 18.98 4.64
CA LEU A 100 -1.74 18.94 3.19
C LEU A 100 -0.81 17.80 2.79
N THR A 101 -1.28 16.92 1.92
CA THR A 101 -0.47 15.80 1.41
C THR A 101 -0.32 15.88 -0.10
N LEU A 102 0.87 15.57 -0.57
CA LEU A 102 1.16 15.22 -1.96
C LEU A 102 1.39 13.71 -2.01
N THR A 103 0.57 12.97 -2.75
CA THR A 103 0.70 11.52 -2.90
C THR A 103 0.45 11.13 -4.35
N GLY A 104 1.51 10.71 -5.04
CA GLY A 104 1.48 10.54 -6.49
C GLY A 104 1.21 11.86 -7.21
N THR A 105 0.09 11.94 -7.93
CA THR A 105 -0.35 13.20 -8.58
C THR A 105 -1.39 13.96 -7.76
N HIS A 106 -1.76 13.47 -6.58
CA HIS A 106 -2.87 14.03 -5.81
C HIS A 106 -2.42 14.97 -4.70
N LEU A 107 -2.98 16.17 -4.71
CA LEU A 107 -2.94 17.11 -3.60
C LEU A 107 -4.21 16.94 -2.77
N THR A 108 -4.07 16.63 -1.47
CA THR A 108 -5.23 16.42 -0.59
C THR A 108 -5.11 17.24 0.68
N ALA A 109 -6.15 18.01 0.99
CA ALA A 109 -6.30 18.70 2.27
C ALA A 109 -7.11 17.84 3.24
N LEU A 110 -6.63 17.71 4.48
CA LEU A 110 -7.24 16.92 5.55
C LEU A 110 -7.41 17.78 6.81
N THR A 111 -8.38 17.40 7.63
CA THR A 111 -8.58 17.92 8.98
C THR A 111 -8.59 16.76 9.97
N GLU A 112 -8.02 16.93 11.14
CA GLU A 112 -8.14 15.95 12.22
C GLU A 112 -9.32 16.35 13.12
N GLU A 113 -10.32 15.49 13.15
CA GLU A 113 -11.56 15.68 13.88
C GLU A 113 -11.80 14.45 14.77
N GLU A 114 -11.98 14.67 16.05
CA GLU A 114 -12.19 13.57 17.03
C GLU A 114 -11.10 12.47 16.93
N GLY A 115 -9.84 12.87 16.72
CA GLY A 115 -8.70 11.97 16.58
C GLY A 115 -8.67 11.18 15.26
N ARG A 116 -9.37 11.66 14.23
CA ARG A 116 -9.44 11.00 12.91
C ARG A 116 -9.14 12.00 11.80
N TRP A 117 -8.33 11.57 10.84
CA TRP A 117 -8.09 12.34 9.62
C TRP A 117 -9.26 12.23 8.64
N VAL A 118 -9.79 13.37 8.24
CA VAL A 118 -10.91 13.51 7.31
C VAL A 118 -10.44 14.29 6.09
N ALA A 119 -10.52 13.69 4.89
CA ALA A 119 -10.20 14.38 3.65
C ALA A 119 -11.29 15.39 3.31
N ARG A 120 -10.92 16.65 3.10
CA ARG A 120 -11.82 17.79 2.88
C ARG A 120 -11.82 18.28 1.45
N GLY A 121 -10.72 18.11 0.74
CA GLY A 121 -10.59 18.48 -0.65
C GLY A 121 -9.45 17.69 -1.30
N ARG A 122 -9.60 17.37 -2.58
CA ARG A 122 -8.55 16.69 -3.37
C ARG A 122 -8.53 17.25 -4.77
N HIS A 123 -7.33 17.39 -5.33
CA HIS A 123 -7.10 17.77 -6.71
C HIS A 123 -6.03 16.89 -7.34
N ASP A 124 -6.24 16.50 -8.58
CA ASP A 124 -5.28 15.75 -9.38
C ASP A 124 -4.44 16.74 -10.19
N LEU A 125 -3.15 16.74 -9.96
CA LEU A 125 -2.17 17.68 -10.51
C LEU A 125 -1.67 17.30 -11.91
N ARG A 126 -2.07 16.15 -12.46
CA ARG A 126 -1.47 15.63 -13.71
C ARG A 126 -1.52 16.58 -14.91
N ASP A 127 -2.56 17.42 -14.95
CA ASP A 127 -2.71 18.45 -15.99
C ASP A 127 -2.02 19.76 -15.64
N ASP A 128 -1.48 19.88 -14.43
CA ASP A 128 -0.83 21.08 -13.92
C ASP A 128 0.69 20.98 -13.95
N LEU A 129 1.24 19.82 -13.53
CA LEU A 129 2.69 19.55 -13.51
C LEU A 129 2.99 18.05 -13.50
N ASP A 130 4.21 17.67 -13.88
CA ASP A 130 4.75 16.34 -13.62
C ASP A 130 5.30 16.27 -12.18
N SER A 131 4.49 15.75 -11.25
CA SER A 131 4.91 15.61 -9.85
C SER A 131 5.95 14.50 -9.65
N ARG A 132 6.20 13.64 -10.66
CA ARG A 132 7.16 12.54 -10.61
C ARG A 132 8.53 12.90 -11.17
N ASP A 133 8.69 14.13 -11.66
CA ASP A 133 9.96 14.64 -12.15
C ASP A 133 10.97 14.74 -10.99
N PRO A 134 12.12 14.03 -11.04
CA PRO A 134 13.11 14.05 -9.98
C PRO A 134 13.72 15.44 -9.73
N ASP A 135 13.87 16.27 -10.76
CA ASP A 135 14.44 17.62 -10.62
C ASP A 135 13.45 18.55 -9.89
N ALA A 136 12.16 18.43 -10.19
CA ALA A 136 11.13 19.15 -9.47
C ALA A 136 11.06 18.70 -7.99
N LEU A 137 11.15 17.39 -7.74
CA LEU A 137 11.14 16.84 -6.38
C LEU A 137 12.36 17.26 -5.55
N ALA A 138 13.55 17.34 -6.15
CA ALA A 138 14.77 17.82 -5.49
C ALA A 138 14.66 19.29 -5.06
N ALA A 139 13.79 20.07 -5.72
CA ALA A 139 13.53 21.48 -5.41
C ALA A 139 12.32 21.69 -4.49
N LEU A 140 11.70 20.61 -3.98
CA LEU A 140 10.50 20.69 -3.13
C LEU A 140 10.74 21.53 -1.87
N ARG A 141 9.87 22.49 -1.63
CA ARG A 141 9.84 23.28 -0.39
C ARG A 141 8.44 23.30 0.20
N VAL A 142 8.37 23.53 1.49
CA VAL A 142 7.12 23.66 2.25
C VAL A 142 7.04 25.02 2.92
N GLU A 143 5.85 25.55 3.00
CA GLU A 143 5.52 26.83 3.65
C GLU A 143 4.26 26.63 4.50
N THR A 144 4.23 27.18 5.69
CA THR A 144 3.11 27.02 6.63
C THR A 144 2.74 28.31 7.32
N HIS A 145 1.46 28.41 7.72
CA HIS A 145 0.95 29.42 8.65
C HIS A 145 0.05 28.71 9.67
N GLY A 146 0.26 29.00 10.95
CA GLY A 146 -0.43 28.37 12.08
C GLY A 146 0.40 28.49 13.35
N ALA A 147 0.05 27.75 14.40
CA ALA A 147 0.75 27.80 15.67
C ALA A 147 2.06 26.97 15.64
N ARG A 148 2.00 25.79 15.08
CA ARG A 148 3.14 24.86 14.95
C ARG A 148 2.96 23.98 13.72
N ALA A 149 4.04 23.65 13.06
CA ALA A 149 3.97 22.82 11.87
C ALA A 149 5.14 21.84 11.74
N HIS A 150 4.85 20.68 11.17
CA HIS A 150 5.83 19.66 10.80
C HIS A 150 5.63 19.25 9.34
N ALA A 151 6.70 18.90 8.66
CA ALA A 151 6.66 18.36 7.31
C ALA A 151 7.66 17.20 7.16
N GLY A 152 7.48 16.40 6.13
CA GLY A 152 8.37 15.29 5.80
C GLY A 152 7.83 14.41 4.70
N PRO A 153 8.52 13.30 4.40
CA PRO A 153 8.00 12.25 3.52
C PRO A 153 6.66 11.74 4.05
N PHE A 154 5.73 11.49 3.13
CA PHE A 154 4.42 10.94 3.51
C PHE A 154 4.58 9.53 4.10
N GLY A 155 3.94 9.27 5.23
CA GLY A 155 3.85 7.97 5.87
C GLY A 155 2.67 7.15 5.36
N GLN A 156 1.53 7.17 6.11
CA GLN A 156 0.34 6.41 5.72
C GLN A 156 -0.90 6.83 6.51
N LEU A 157 -2.07 6.50 5.97
CA LEU A 157 -3.36 6.59 6.69
C LEU A 157 -3.87 5.22 7.15
N GLY A 158 -3.26 4.14 6.69
CA GLY A 158 -3.53 2.77 7.06
C GLY A 158 -2.63 1.81 6.28
N LEU A 159 -2.59 0.55 6.68
CA LEU A 159 -1.79 -0.49 6.05
C LEU A 159 -2.66 -1.55 5.40
N ARG A 160 -2.28 -1.99 4.19
CA ARG A 160 -2.97 -3.02 3.41
C ARG A 160 -1.96 -3.99 2.80
N ASP A 161 -2.49 -5.01 2.14
CA ASP A 161 -1.74 -5.91 1.26
C ASP A 161 -0.47 -6.45 1.94
N ILE A 162 -0.65 -6.87 3.21
CA ILE A 162 0.45 -7.26 4.10
C ILE A 162 0.99 -8.62 3.68
N ARG A 163 2.32 -8.72 3.57
CA ARG A 163 3.05 -9.95 3.32
C ARG A 163 4.24 -10.08 4.27
N LEU A 164 4.68 -11.30 4.53
CA LEU A 164 5.99 -11.53 5.16
C LEU A 164 7.10 -11.12 4.17
N VAL A 165 8.15 -10.53 4.67
CA VAL A 165 9.45 -10.55 4.01
C VAL A 165 10.04 -11.94 4.24
N THR A 166 10.51 -12.59 3.18
CA THR A 166 10.94 -13.99 3.27
C THR A 166 12.35 -14.20 2.74
N GLU A 167 12.98 -15.28 3.16
CA GLU A 167 14.07 -15.89 2.42
C GLU A 167 13.53 -16.48 1.10
N ARG A 168 14.42 -16.84 0.21
CA ARG A 168 14.10 -17.43 -1.10
C ARG A 168 13.16 -18.63 -1.02
N ASP A 169 13.32 -19.47 0.00
CA ASP A 169 12.53 -20.68 0.22
C ASP A 169 11.16 -20.45 0.87
N GLY A 170 10.80 -19.18 1.09
CA GLY A 170 9.55 -18.80 1.75
C GLY A 170 9.64 -18.75 3.28
N THR A 171 10.79 -19.05 3.86
CA THR A 171 11.01 -18.91 5.32
C THR A 171 10.88 -17.43 5.71
N PRO A 172 10.09 -17.08 6.74
CA PRO A 172 9.96 -15.70 7.20
C PRO A 172 11.30 -15.11 7.66
N LEU A 173 11.65 -13.95 7.11
CA LEU A 173 12.83 -13.21 7.55
C LEU A 173 12.55 -12.52 8.89
N ARG A 174 13.53 -12.56 9.79
CA ARG A 174 13.43 -11.98 11.14
C ARG A 174 14.58 -11.02 11.41
N ASP A 175 14.29 -9.99 12.21
CA ASP A 175 15.27 -9.13 12.84
C ASP A 175 15.19 -9.39 14.37
N GLY A 176 16.10 -10.20 14.90
CA GLY A 176 15.96 -10.76 16.24
C GLY A 176 14.70 -11.64 16.34
N SER A 177 13.80 -11.31 17.26
CA SER A 177 12.50 -11.98 17.41
C SER A 177 11.43 -11.43 16.46
N ALA A 178 11.59 -10.21 15.94
CA ALA A 178 10.59 -9.54 15.13
C ALA A 178 10.47 -10.15 13.73
N LEU A 179 9.25 -10.28 13.25
CA LEU A 179 8.90 -10.62 11.88
C LEU A 179 9.03 -9.37 11.00
N LEU A 180 9.53 -9.51 9.79
CA LEU A 180 9.56 -8.44 8.82
C LEU A 180 8.39 -8.58 7.84
N LEU A 181 7.71 -7.47 7.58
CA LEU A 181 6.53 -7.40 6.74
C LEU A 181 6.71 -6.34 5.67
N SER A 182 6.27 -6.60 4.46
CA SER A 182 5.94 -5.56 3.48
C SER A 182 4.45 -5.24 3.55
N ALA A 183 4.11 -3.98 3.33
CA ALA A 183 2.73 -3.53 3.32
C ALA A 183 2.53 -2.40 2.30
N THR A 184 1.29 -2.20 1.89
CA THR A 184 0.85 -1.01 1.18
C THR A 184 0.54 0.08 2.20
N SER A 185 1.33 1.14 2.23
CA SER A 185 1.04 2.38 2.94
C SER A 185 -0.01 3.15 2.16
N ALA A 186 -1.24 3.14 2.67
CA ALA A 186 -2.38 3.72 1.99
C ALA A 186 -2.41 5.24 2.14
N GLY A 187 -2.60 5.95 1.03
CA GLY A 187 -2.73 7.40 0.98
C GLY A 187 -4.18 7.89 0.93
N PRO A 188 -4.42 9.21 0.93
CA PRO A 188 -5.75 9.81 0.97
C PRO A 188 -6.42 9.85 -0.41
N GLY A 189 -6.42 8.76 -1.10
CA GLY A 189 -6.99 8.60 -2.43
C GLY A 189 -7.31 7.16 -2.75
N PHE A 190 -7.06 6.75 -3.97
CA PHE A 190 -7.22 5.38 -4.41
C PHE A 190 -5.84 4.73 -4.60
N PHE A 191 -5.69 3.76 -5.49
CA PHE A 191 -4.43 3.03 -5.70
C PHE A 191 -3.22 3.95 -5.95
N ASP A 192 -3.39 4.99 -6.75
CA ASP A 192 -2.35 5.94 -7.16
C ASP A 192 -1.83 6.87 -6.04
N THR A 193 -2.38 6.78 -4.84
CA THR A 193 -1.94 7.55 -3.66
C THR A 193 -1.21 6.71 -2.61
N ALA A 194 -1.04 5.41 -2.86
CA ALA A 194 -0.37 4.50 -1.96
C ALA A 194 1.08 4.23 -2.40
N HIS A 195 1.88 3.65 -1.51
CA HIS A 195 3.24 3.18 -1.79
C HIS A 195 3.58 1.94 -0.96
N THR A 196 4.71 1.30 -1.26
CA THR A 196 5.21 0.16 -0.49
C THR A 196 6.02 0.61 0.72
N SER A 197 5.80 -0.03 1.86
CA SER A 197 6.60 0.14 3.07
C SER A 197 7.00 -1.21 3.69
N VAL A 198 8.05 -1.20 4.49
CA VAL A 198 8.52 -2.35 5.28
C VAL A 198 8.33 -2.06 6.77
N TRP A 199 7.90 -3.05 7.51
CA TRP A 199 7.57 -2.97 8.92
C TRP A 199 8.19 -4.14 9.68
N SER A 200 8.43 -3.96 10.98
CA SER A 200 8.72 -5.05 11.90
C SER A 200 7.53 -5.26 12.84
N LEU A 201 7.17 -6.53 13.06
CA LEU A 201 6.12 -6.95 13.99
C LEU A 201 6.74 -7.87 15.04
N ASP A 202 6.72 -7.46 16.29
CA ASP A 202 7.06 -8.35 17.39
C ASP A 202 5.92 -9.37 17.60
N PRO A 203 6.14 -10.67 17.43
CA PRO A 203 5.07 -11.67 17.51
C PRO A 203 4.52 -11.88 18.92
N GLU A 204 5.22 -11.42 19.99
CA GLU A 204 4.79 -11.55 21.37
C GLU A 204 3.96 -10.36 21.83
N THR A 205 4.50 -9.15 21.67
CA THR A 205 3.85 -7.91 22.10
C THR A 205 2.88 -7.36 21.07
N LEU A 206 3.00 -7.82 19.82
CA LEU A 206 2.28 -7.32 18.65
C LEU A 206 2.55 -5.82 18.36
N ALA A 207 3.71 -5.33 18.81
CA ALA A 207 4.20 -4.00 18.44
C ALA A 207 4.58 -3.99 16.96
N LEU A 208 4.17 -2.95 16.27
CA LEU A 208 4.41 -2.76 14.84
C LEU A 208 5.20 -1.46 14.64
N GLU A 209 6.36 -1.54 13.97
CA GLU A 209 7.25 -0.40 13.77
C GLU A 209 7.62 -0.25 12.28
N HIS A 210 7.60 0.99 11.79
CA HIS A 210 8.03 1.34 10.44
C HIS A 210 9.55 1.16 10.27
N ARG A 211 9.99 0.65 9.11
CA ARG A 211 11.40 0.40 8.82
C ARG A 211 11.88 1.11 7.55
N SER A 212 11.17 0.96 6.43
CA SER A 212 11.56 1.58 5.17
C SER A 212 10.38 1.87 4.25
N ASP A 213 10.62 2.75 3.27
CA ASP A 213 9.71 3.02 2.15
C ASP A 213 10.39 2.66 0.84
N LEU A 214 9.64 2.00 -0.04
CA LEU A 214 10.10 1.55 -1.35
C LEU A 214 9.29 2.22 -2.45
N PHE A 215 10.00 2.82 -3.39
CA PHE A 215 9.46 3.43 -4.59
C PHE A 215 10.13 2.82 -5.82
N PHE A 216 9.52 2.98 -7.00
CA PHE A 216 9.94 2.23 -8.18
C PHE A 216 10.07 3.11 -9.41
N ARG A 217 11.14 2.89 -10.20
CA ARG A 217 11.23 3.32 -11.58
C ARG A 217 10.84 2.16 -12.48
N ARG A 218 10.00 2.44 -13.44
CA ARG A 218 9.48 1.44 -14.37
C ARG A 218 10.23 1.48 -15.71
N PRO A 219 10.32 0.33 -16.42
CA PRO A 219 11.04 0.28 -17.71
C PRO A 219 10.28 0.97 -18.84
N ASP A 220 8.96 1.18 -18.73
CA ASP A 220 8.08 1.64 -19.78
C ASP A 220 7.82 3.17 -19.76
N ARG A 221 8.18 3.85 -18.67
CA ARG A 221 7.91 5.29 -18.51
C ARG A 221 8.81 5.96 -17.47
N PRO A 222 9.13 7.25 -17.63
CA PRO A 222 9.94 8.00 -16.67
C PRO A 222 9.18 8.27 -15.37
N GLY A 223 9.90 8.69 -14.32
CA GLY A 223 9.38 9.08 -13.03
C GLY A 223 9.50 8.01 -11.94
N VAL A 224 9.10 8.37 -10.73
CA VAL A 224 9.14 7.51 -9.55
C VAL A 224 7.73 7.26 -9.05
N TYR A 225 7.39 5.98 -8.86
CA TYR A 225 6.02 5.52 -8.59
C TYR A 225 5.90 4.86 -7.22
N GLY A 226 4.76 5.06 -6.58
CA GLY A 226 4.34 4.32 -5.39
C GLY A 226 3.68 3.00 -5.75
N ASP A 227 4.36 2.13 -6.50
CA ASP A 227 3.86 0.79 -6.78
C ASP A 227 3.77 -0.01 -5.48
N HIS A 228 2.81 -0.92 -5.40
CA HIS A 228 2.52 -1.60 -4.14
C HIS A 228 1.86 -2.96 -4.35
N ALA A 229 1.36 -3.58 -3.28
CA ALA A 229 1.02 -4.99 -3.24
C ALA A 229 2.27 -5.86 -3.47
N THR A 230 3.27 -5.63 -2.64
CA THR A 230 4.67 -6.03 -2.86
C THR A 230 5.07 -7.22 -2.01
N HIS A 231 5.86 -8.13 -2.59
CA HIS A 231 6.58 -9.18 -1.88
C HIS A 231 8.10 -8.90 -1.94
N VAL A 232 8.74 -8.92 -0.77
CA VAL A 232 10.18 -8.73 -0.62
C VAL A 232 10.82 -10.05 -0.23
N VAL A 233 11.80 -10.48 -1.00
CA VAL A 233 12.48 -11.79 -0.83
C VAL A 233 13.98 -11.57 -0.76
N ARG A 234 14.64 -12.20 0.20
CA ARG A 234 16.09 -12.29 0.27
C ARG A 234 16.57 -13.51 -0.52
N ASP A 235 17.39 -13.28 -1.54
CA ASP A 235 17.97 -14.30 -2.41
C ASP A 235 19.50 -14.27 -2.30
N GLY A 236 20.04 -14.92 -1.28
CA GLY A 236 21.46 -14.82 -0.92
C GLY A 236 21.84 -13.42 -0.47
N ASP A 237 22.77 -12.77 -1.20
CA ASP A 237 23.21 -11.39 -0.93
C ASP A 237 22.35 -10.33 -1.66
N ALA A 238 21.34 -10.74 -2.39
CA ALA A 238 20.47 -9.85 -3.14
C ALA A 238 19.05 -9.85 -2.57
N TRP A 239 18.32 -8.77 -2.88
CA TRP A 239 16.90 -8.63 -2.64
C TRP A 239 16.14 -8.71 -3.95
N LEU A 240 15.06 -9.46 -3.96
CA LEU A 240 14.04 -9.47 -4.99
C LEU A 240 12.82 -8.74 -4.44
N VAL A 241 12.39 -7.70 -5.14
CA VAL A 241 11.22 -6.91 -4.76
C VAL A 241 10.23 -6.97 -5.90
N ALA A 242 9.23 -7.83 -5.76
CA ALA A 242 8.18 -8.01 -6.76
C ALA A 242 6.95 -7.18 -6.37
N THR A 243 6.49 -6.30 -7.26
CA THR A 243 5.41 -5.35 -6.99
C THR A 243 4.42 -5.24 -8.15
N SER A 244 3.37 -4.47 -7.96
CA SER A 244 2.30 -4.26 -8.94
C SER A 244 2.21 -2.79 -9.31
N THR A 245 2.06 -2.47 -10.60
CA THR A 245 2.08 -1.09 -11.12
C THR A 245 0.80 -0.31 -10.84
N TRP A 246 0.39 -0.26 -9.58
CA TRP A 246 -0.80 0.46 -9.12
C TRP A 246 -0.58 1.98 -8.95
N GLY A 247 0.68 2.45 -8.86
CA GLY A 247 1.03 3.82 -8.47
C GLY A 247 0.59 4.93 -9.45
N ASP A 248 0.04 4.59 -10.61
CA ASP A 248 -0.60 5.52 -11.54
C ASP A 248 -1.91 4.98 -12.13
N PHE A 249 -2.46 3.93 -11.53
CA PHE A 249 -3.68 3.30 -12.00
C PHE A 249 -4.87 4.26 -11.97
N ARG A 250 -5.59 4.35 -13.09
CA ARG A 250 -6.78 5.17 -13.26
C ARG A 250 -7.94 4.32 -13.76
N GLN A 251 -9.09 4.44 -13.11
CA GLN A 251 -10.30 3.72 -13.54
C GLN A 251 -10.89 4.25 -14.85
N ASP A 252 -10.67 5.53 -15.14
CA ASP A 252 -11.20 6.24 -16.31
C ASP A 252 -10.28 6.15 -17.55
N ASP A 253 -9.06 5.61 -17.41
CA ASP A 253 -8.16 5.37 -18.52
C ASP A 253 -8.63 4.16 -19.35
N PRO A 254 -8.95 4.32 -20.65
CA PRO A 254 -9.35 3.20 -21.49
C PRO A 254 -8.24 2.16 -21.69
N ASP A 255 -6.97 2.59 -21.67
CA ASP A 255 -5.79 1.75 -21.89
C ASP A 255 -5.15 1.27 -20.57
N ARG A 256 -5.88 1.45 -19.44
CA ARG A 256 -5.38 1.04 -18.13
C ARG A 256 -4.98 -0.42 -18.10
N THR A 257 -3.86 -0.68 -17.48
CA THR A 257 -3.38 -2.04 -17.17
C THR A 257 -2.61 -2.01 -15.88
N VAL A 258 -2.51 -3.16 -15.22
CA VAL A 258 -1.61 -3.38 -14.08
C VAL A 258 -0.74 -4.58 -14.44
N ARG A 259 0.56 -4.45 -14.18
CA ARG A 259 1.56 -5.49 -14.42
C ARG A 259 2.36 -5.73 -13.16
N ALA A 260 2.82 -6.96 -13.01
CA ALA A 260 3.85 -7.25 -12.02
C ALA A 260 5.21 -6.79 -12.54
N THR A 261 6.01 -6.21 -11.66
CA THR A 261 7.41 -5.83 -11.93
C THR A 261 8.31 -6.38 -10.83
N LEU A 262 9.60 -6.50 -11.15
CA LEU A 262 10.62 -7.05 -10.28
C LEU A 262 11.84 -6.13 -10.24
N ALA A 263 12.27 -5.74 -9.05
CA ALA A 263 13.60 -5.19 -8.81
C ALA A 263 14.52 -6.25 -8.24
N ARG A 264 15.79 -6.23 -8.64
CA ARG A 264 16.88 -6.98 -8.01
C ARG A 264 17.95 -5.99 -7.56
N THR A 265 18.30 -6.02 -6.29
CA THR A 265 19.29 -5.09 -5.72
C THR A 265 20.12 -5.77 -4.62
N ALA A 266 21.38 -5.35 -4.47
CA ALA A 266 22.22 -5.70 -3.32
C ALA A 266 22.08 -4.71 -2.15
N THR A 267 21.38 -3.58 -2.36
CA THR A 267 21.13 -2.60 -1.31
C THR A 267 20.16 -3.16 -0.28
N ASP A 268 20.48 -3.00 1.00
CA ASP A 268 19.55 -3.36 2.07
C ASP A 268 18.28 -2.51 1.99
N VAL A 269 17.16 -3.16 1.71
CA VAL A 269 15.84 -2.52 1.53
C VAL A 269 15.03 -2.47 2.84
N LEU A 270 15.58 -2.98 3.93
CA LEU A 270 14.87 -3.08 5.21
C LEU A 270 14.93 -1.81 6.06
N SER A 271 15.70 -0.81 5.66
CA SER A 271 15.81 0.46 6.41
C SER A 271 15.92 1.66 5.46
N GLY A 272 15.32 2.78 5.84
CA GLY A 272 15.43 4.06 5.09
C GLY A 272 14.43 4.22 3.95
N THR A 273 14.85 4.84 2.85
CA THR A 273 14.02 5.08 1.66
C THR A 273 14.77 4.69 0.41
N HIS A 274 14.13 3.93 -0.47
CA HIS A 274 14.76 3.42 -1.68
C HIS A 274 13.92 3.70 -2.92
N VAL A 275 14.62 4.00 -4.02
CA VAL A 275 14.04 4.05 -5.36
C VAL A 275 14.69 2.93 -6.17
N LEU A 276 13.92 1.92 -6.51
CA LEU A 276 14.39 0.70 -7.14
C LEU A 276 14.04 0.68 -8.63
N ASP A 277 15.00 0.36 -9.46
CA ASP A 277 14.79 0.13 -10.90
C ASP A 277 14.15 -1.25 -11.10
N THR A 278 13.09 -1.33 -11.90
CA THR A 278 12.36 -2.56 -12.13
C THR A 278 12.41 -3.01 -13.59
N VAL A 279 12.22 -4.31 -13.77
CA VAL A 279 11.89 -4.95 -15.05
C VAL A 279 10.50 -5.57 -14.98
N GLU A 280 9.87 -5.85 -16.11
CA GLU A 280 8.59 -6.56 -16.10
C GLU A 280 8.78 -8.01 -15.61
N LEU A 281 7.99 -8.42 -14.61
CA LEU A 281 7.84 -9.82 -14.22
C LEU A 281 6.71 -10.42 -15.06
N ARG A 282 7.08 -11.15 -16.11
CA ARG A 282 6.12 -11.72 -17.05
C ARG A 282 5.37 -12.89 -16.45
N LEU A 283 4.14 -12.67 -16.04
CA LEU A 283 3.27 -13.69 -15.48
C LEU A 283 2.42 -14.30 -16.60
N PRO A 284 2.45 -15.64 -16.78
CA PRO A 284 1.76 -16.29 -17.88
C PRO A 284 0.24 -16.28 -17.68
N THR A 285 -0.48 -15.99 -18.75
CA THR A 285 -1.96 -15.94 -18.79
C THR A 285 -2.53 -16.80 -19.91
N ASP A 286 -1.78 -17.82 -20.32
CA ASP A 286 -2.17 -18.75 -21.38
C ASP A 286 -3.44 -19.51 -20.98
N GLY A 287 -4.41 -19.56 -21.92
CA GLY A 287 -5.67 -20.26 -21.71
C GLY A 287 -6.79 -19.45 -21.05
N PHE A 288 -6.55 -18.18 -20.63
CA PHE A 288 -7.61 -17.30 -20.17
C PHE A 288 -7.40 -15.82 -20.58
N THR A 289 -8.48 -15.05 -20.59
CA THR A 289 -8.42 -13.60 -20.87
C THR A 289 -7.87 -12.86 -19.66
N SER A 290 -6.89 -11.99 -19.87
CA SER A 290 -6.31 -11.11 -18.85
C SER A 290 -6.23 -9.67 -19.34
N VAL A 291 -6.64 -8.71 -18.50
CA VAL A 291 -6.41 -7.28 -18.67
C VAL A 291 -5.31 -6.75 -17.78
N GLY A 292 -4.70 -7.62 -16.96
CA GLY A 292 -3.59 -7.30 -16.08
C GLY A 292 -3.32 -8.41 -15.08
N THR A 293 -2.12 -8.37 -14.49
CA THR A 293 -1.63 -9.29 -13.47
C THR A 293 -1.01 -8.50 -12.32
N TRP A 294 -1.30 -8.91 -11.08
CA TRP A 294 -0.85 -8.21 -9.88
C TRP A 294 -0.70 -9.13 -8.67
N ASP A 295 -0.28 -8.59 -7.52
CA ASP A 295 -0.09 -9.25 -6.24
C ASP A 295 0.91 -10.43 -6.30
N PRO A 296 2.10 -10.27 -6.91
CA PRO A 296 3.06 -11.37 -7.02
C PRO A 296 3.53 -11.84 -5.64
N HIS A 297 3.61 -13.16 -5.46
CA HIS A 297 4.21 -13.81 -4.29
C HIS A 297 5.18 -14.90 -4.75
N LEU A 298 6.45 -14.79 -4.42
CA LEU A 298 7.54 -15.61 -4.92
C LEU A 298 8.03 -16.58 -3.85
N VAL A 299 8.23 -17.84 -4.21
CA VAL A 299 8.88 -18.85 -3.37
C VAL A 299 9.67 -19.80 -4.26
N HIS A 300 10.89 -20.17 -3.87
CA HIS A 300 11.70 -21.17 -4.53
C HIS A 300 11.67 -22.48 -3.74
N THR A 301 11.19 -23.54 -4.34
CA THR A 301 11.00 -24.83 -3.66
C THR A 301 12.27 -25.67 -3.51
N GLY A 302 13.41 -25.17 -4.01
CA GLY A 302 14.66 -25.92 -4.18
C GLY A 302 14.90 -26.25 -5.65
N ASP A 303 13.85 -26.64 -6.37
CA ASP A 303 13.93 -27.05 -7.78
C ASP A 303 13.42 -25.99 -8.75
N GLU A 304 12.36 -25.28 -8.38
CA GLU A 304 11.67 -24.30 -9.22
C GLU A 304 11.15 -23.10 -8.40
N TRP A 305 10.93 -21.97 -9.08
CA TRP A 305 10.15 -20.88 -8.56
C TRP A 305 8.66 -21.19 -8.67
N LEU A 306 7.92 -20.91 -7.60
CA LEU A 306 6.47 -20.77 -7.58
C LEU A 306 6.13 -19.30 -7.47
N VAL A 307 5.26 -18.80 -8.34
CA VAL A 307 4.79 -17.41 -8.30
C VAL A 307 3.27 -17.38 -8.27
N GLY A 308 2.72 -17.09 -7.10
CA GLY A 308 1.29 -16.83 -6.95
C GLY A 308 0.97 -15.40 -7.40
N PHE A 309 -0.14 -15.20 -8.09
CA PHE A 309 -0.57 -13.89 -8.56
C PHE A 309 -2.08 -13.82 -8.77
N ALA A 310 -2.61 -12.61 -8.91
CA ALA A 310 -3.97 -12.38 -9.36
C ALA A 310 -4.00 -11.96 -10.83
N SER A 311 -5.03 -12.38 -11.56
CA SER A 311 -5.30 -11.93 -12.92
C SER A 311 -6.78 -11.57 -13.07
N ALA A 312 -7.11 -10.66 -13.98
CA ALA A 312 -8.48 -10.23 -14.18
C ALA A 312 -8.94 -10.38 -15.64
N ARG A 313 -10.11 -10.96 -15.82
CA ARG A 313 -10.82 -10.96 -17.10
C ARG A 313 -11.25 -9.56 -17.53
N LYS A 314 -11.59 -8.72 -16.57
CA LYS A 314 -11.77 -7.26 -16.64
C LYS A 314 -11.51 -6.70 -15.24
N PHE A 315 -11.14 -5.44 -15.13
CA PHE A 315 -10.91 -4.82 -13.81
C PHE A 315 -12.10 -5.07 -12.87
N PHE A 316 -11.75 -5.42 -11.62
CA PHE A 316 -12.65 -5.83 -10.53
C PHE A 316 -13.42 -7.14 -10.76
N ARG A 317 -12.93 -7.97 -11.72
CA ARG A 317 -13.31 -9.39 -11.89
C ARG A 317 -12.06 -10.24 -12.03
N PHE A 318 -11.48 -10.57 -10.90
CA PHE A 318 -10.15 -11.17 -10.78
C PHE A 318 -10.21 -12.54 -10.09
N HIS A 319 -9.21 -13.34 -10.38
CA HIS A 319 -9.05 -14.70 -9.89
C HIS A 319 -7.58 -14.96 -9.58
N PRO A 320 -7.27 -15.90 -8.65
CA PRO A 320 -5.90 -16.27 -8.33
C PRO A 320 -5.36 -17.24 -9.37
N ALA A 321 -4.04 -17.19 -9.58
CA ALA A 321 -3.30 -18.08 -10.45
C ALA A 321 -1.94 -18.40 -9.84
N LEU A 322 -1.34 -19.48 -10.32
CA LEU A 322 0.00 -19.94 -9.95
C LEU A 322 0.81 -20.21 -11.21
N ALA A 323 2.00 -19.64 -11.27
CA ALA A 323 3.02 -19.97 -12.26
C ALA A 323 4.18 -20.72 -11.60
N SER A 324 4.94 -21.48 -12.40
CA SER A 324 6.18 -22.08 -11.98
C SER A 324 7.22 -22.08 -13.10
N GLY A 325 8.50 -22.15 -12.74
CA GLY A 325 9.60 -22.24 -13.71
C GLY A 325 10.96 -22.33 -13.05
N PRO A 326 12.00 -22.77 -13.80
CA PRO A 326 13.36 -22.86 -13.26
C PRO A 326 13.95 -21.51 -12.91
N THR A 327 13.51 -20.46 -13.61
CA THR A 327 13.87 -19.07 -13.36
C THR A 327 12.62 -18.17 -13.38
N LEU A 328 12.73 -16.94 -12.88
CA LEU A 328 11.63 -15.96 -12.92
C LEU A 328 11.38 -15.42 -14.34
N ASP A 329 12.28 -15.68 -15.28
CA ASP A 329 12.14 -15.30 -16.71
C ASP A 329 11.49 -16.41 -17.54
N GLU A 330 11.39 -17.64 -17.01
CA GLU A 330 10.89 -18.83 -17.72
C GLU A 330 9.67 -19.43 -17.00
N LEU A 331 8.76 -18.57 -16.59
CA LEU A 331 7.55 -18.98 -15.90
C LEU A 331 6.51 -19.50 -16.88
N VAL A 332 5.87 -20.62 -16.54
CA VAL A 332 4.70 -21.17 -17.23
C VAL A 332 3.52 -21.26 -16.28
N LEU A 333 2.31 -21.14 -16.80
CA LEU A 333 1.09 -21.28 -16.02
C LEU A 333 0.97 -22.70 -15.48
N ARG A 334 0.88 -22.84 -14.16
CA ARG A 334 0.63 -24.11 -13.49
C ARG A 334 -0.85 -24.38 -13.24
N GLY A 335 -1.59 -23.32 -12.92
CA GLY A 335 -3.03 -23.39 -12.71
C GLY A 335 -3.64 -22.02 -12.43
N ALA A 336 -4.97 -21.94 -12.58
CA ALA A 336 -5.73 -20.74 -12.28
C ALA A 336 -7.19 -21.07 -11.90
N ALA A 337 -7.72 -20.47 -10.86
CA ALA A 337 -9.13 -20.62 -10.46
C ALA A 337 -10.02 -19.61 -11.19
N THR A 338 -10.14 -19.76 -12.53
CA THR A 338 -10.79 -18.79 -13.44
C THR A 338 -12.30 -18.66 -13.26
N ASP A 339 -12.95 -19.53 -12.51
CA ASP A 339 -14.34 -19.45 -12.10
C ASP A 339 -14.58 -18.36 -11.06
N ARG A 340 -13.51 -17.92 -10.34
CA ARG A 340 -13.57 -16.86 -9.34
C ARG A 340 -13.71 -15.48 -9.96
N LYS A 341 -14.18 -14.51 -9.17
CA LYS A 341 -14.48 -13.13 -9.64
C LYS A 341 -14.01 -12.03 -8.73
N ALA A 342 -13.61 -12.34 -7.50
CA ALA A 342 -13.09 -11.39 -6.53
C ALA A 342 -12.19 -12.11 -5.51
N THR A 343 -11.20 -12.85 -6.03
CA THR A 343 -10.26 -13.65 -5.25
C THR A 343 -8.84 -13.24 -5.63
N GLU A 344 -8.10 -12.70 -4.67
CA GLU A 344 -6.76 -12.13 -4.85
C GLU A 344 -5.88 -12.32 -3.61
N GLY A 345 -4.69 -11.73 -3.60
CA GLY A 345 -3.78 -11.76 -2.47
C GLY A 345 -3.17 -13.14 -2.25
N THR A 346 -2.81 -13.80 -3.36
CA THR A 346 -2.22 -15.15 -3.32
C THR A 346 -0.99 -15.19 -2.42
N THR A 347 -0.97 -16.13 -1.48
CA THR A 347 0.17 -16.42 -0.60
C THR A 347 0.55 -17.89 -0.75
N VAL A 348 1.77 -18.16 -1.23
CA VAL A 348 2.30 -19.52 -1.41
C VAL A 348 3.10 -19.89 -0.17
N LEU A 349 2.76 -20.97 0.52
CA LEU A 349 3.47 -21.39 1.73
C LEU A 349 3.35 -22.90 1.95
N ARG A 350 4.18 -23.47 2.82
CA ARG A 350 4.06 -24.85 3.29
C ARG A 350 3.13 -24.93 4.51
N ILE A 351 2.18 -25.87 4.45
CA ILE A 351 1.37 -26.26 5.61
C ILE A 351 1.62 -27.77 5.82
N GLY A 352 2.32 -28.10 6.88
CA GLY A 352 2.91 -29.43 7.03
C GLY A 352 3.94 -29.70 5.93
N ASP A 353 3.81 -30.83 5.24
CA ASP A 353 4.73 -31.20 4.14
C ASP A 353 4.26 -30.76 2.75
N GLU A 354 3.12 -30.04 2.67
CA GLU A 354 2.52 -29.72 1.38
C GLU A 354 2.54 -28.21 1.09
N TRP A 355 2.86 -27.85 -0.14
CA TRP A 355 2.70 -26.50 -0.64
C TRP A 355 1.23 -26.19 -0.88
N ARG A 356 0.81 -25.00 -0.45
CA ARG A 356 -0.56 -24.47 -0.61
C ARG A 356 -0.51 -23.06 -1.13
N VAL A 357 -1.60 -22.67 -1.80
CA VAL A 357 -1.86 -21.28 -2.19
C VAL A 357 -3.09 -20.80 -1.43
N LEU A 358 -2.93 -19.80 -0.63
CA LEU A 358 -4.02 -19.13 0.07
C LEU A 358 -4.42 -17.88 -0.69
N ALA A 359 -5.70 -17.50 -0.58
CA ALA A 359 -6.19 -16.25 -1.15
C ALA A 359 -7.35 -15.68 -0.32
N SER A 360 -7.74 -14.46 -0.64
CA SER A 360 -8.91 -13.79 -0.08
C SER A 360 -10.05 -13.79 -1.10
N ASP A 361 -11.21 -14.30 -0.72
CA ASP A 361 -12.42 -14.39 -1.54
C ASP A 361 -13.51 -13.45 -1.01
N GLY A 362 -13.68 -12.29 -1.68
CA GLY A 362 -14.55 -11.22 -1.17
C GLY A 362 -15.99 -11.26 -1.68
N ARG A 363 -16.23 -11.69 -2.93
CA ARG A 363 -17.54 -11.54 -3.60
C ARG A 363 -18.01 -12.78 -4.34
N ASP A 364 -17.18 -13.81 -4.41
CA ASP A 364 -17.49 -15.04 -5.16
C ASP A 364 -18.34 -16.00 -4.35
N GLY A 365 -18.92 -16.97 -5.04
CA GLY A 365 -19.74 -18.01 -4.45
C GLY A 365 -21.19 -17.59 -4.16
N ARG A 366 -21.90 -18.44 -3.44
CA ARG A 366 -23.28 -18.21 -3.02
C ARG A 366 -23.33 -17.21 -1.87
N ARG A 367 -24.49 -16.55 -1.67
CA ARG A 367 -24.71 -15.71 -0.50
C ARG A 367 -24.48 -16.55 0.77
N GLY A 368 -23.57 -16.11 1.65
CA GLY A 368 -23.11 -16.83 2.84
C GLY A 368 -21.83 -17.65 2.65
N GLN A 369 -21.37 -17.85 1.41
CA GLN A 369 -20.06 -18.48 1.10
C GLN A 369 -19.02 -17.46 0.62
N ARG A 370 -19.32 -16.18 0.72
CA ARG A 370 -18.42 -15.07 0.43
C ARG A 370 -17.65 -14.70 1.69
N MET A 371 -16.57 -13.95 1.52
CA MET A 371 -15.74 -13.46 2.63
C MET A 371 -15.10 -14.61 3.41
N ARG A 372 -14.27 -15.37 2.70
CA ARG A 372 -13.52 -16.50 3.23
C ARG A 372 -12.09 -16.52 2.71
N TYR A 373 -11.29 -17.41 3.25
CA TYR A 373 -9.91 -17.65 2.81
C TYR A 373 -9.80 -19.06 2.21
N PRO A 374 -10.04 -19.22 0.90
CA PRO A 374 -9.88 -20.51 0.26
C PRO A 374 -8.41 -20.93 0.24
N VAL A 375 -8.18 -22.22 0.35
CA VAL A 375 -6.87 -22.87 0.26
C VAL A 375 -6.87 -23.76 -0.96
N PHE A 376 -5.89 -23.55 -1.83
CA PHE A 376 -5.72 -24.31 -3.08
C PHE A 376 -4.48 -25.21 -3.00
N ASP A 377 -4.49 -26.30 -3.76
CA ASP A 377 -3.29 -27.04 -4.11
C ASP A 377 -2.49 -26.32 -5.23
N LEU A 378 -1.37 -26.90 -5.66
CA LEU A 378 -0.55 -26.34 -6.72
C LEU A 378 -1.16 -26.45 -8.12
N ALA A 379 -2.26 -27.17 -8.30
CA ALA A 379 -3.05 -27.16 -9.53
C ALA A 379 -4.16 -26.11 -9.50
N MET A 380 -4.21 -25.28 -8.44
CA MET A 380 -5.24 -24.29 -8.16
C MET A 380 -6.65 -24.87 -7.99
N THR A 381 -6.72 -26.14 -7.54
CA THR A 381 -7.96 -26.76 -7.08
C THR A 381 -8.16 -26.42 -5.60
N GLU A 382 -9.35 -25.94 -5.24
CA GLU A 382 -9.68 -25.66 -3.83
C GLU A 382 -9.74 -26.96 -3.02
N VAL A 383 -8.94 -27.04 -1.96
CA VAL A 383 -8.82 -28.21 -1.07
C VAL A 383 -9.32 -27.93 0.35
N GLY A 384 -9.72 -26.71 0.65
CA GLY A 384 -10.25 -26.30 1.95
C GLY A 384 -10.34 -24.80 2.12
N GLU A 385 -10.62 -24.37 3.33
CA GLU A 385 -10.63 -22.96 3.72
C GLU A 385 -10.07 -22.78 5.14
N LEU A 386 -9.53 -21.59 5.44
CA LEU A 386 -9.12 -21.25 6.79
C LEU A 386 -10.33 -20.83 7.61
N GLU A 387 -10.47 -21.39 8.82
CA GLU A 387 -11.45 -20.94 9.80
C GLU A 387 -10.88 -19.73 10.56
N ALA A 388 -11.10 -18.54 10.02
CA ALA A 388 -10.58 -17.28 10.52
C ALA A 388 -11.59 -16.15 10.39
N ALA A 389 -11.50 -15.16 11.29
CA ALA A 389 -12.30 -13.95 11.14
C ALA A 389 -11.91 -13.22 9.87
N TYR A 390 -12.90 -12.90 9.05
CA TYR A 390 -12.72 -12.17 7.79
C TYR A 390 -13.02 -10.69 8.02
N PRO A 391 -11.99 -9.81 8.20
CA PRO A 391 -12.20 -8.38 8.15
C PRO A 391 -12.68 -7.99 6.76
N THR A 392 -13.29 -6.87 6.59
CA THR A 392 -13.87 -6.60 5.29
C THR A 392 -12.84 -6.09 4.28
N ASN A 393 -13.14 -6.34 3.09
CA ASN A 393 -12.70 -5.99 1.76
C ASN A 393 -11.36 -6.56 1.37
N LEU A 394 -11.38 -7.85 1.04
CA LEU A 394 -10.27 -8.62 0.48
C LEU A 394 -8.99 -8.59 1.35
N PRO A 395 -9.10 -8.94 2.63
CA PRO A 395 -7.93 -9.03 3.52
C PRO A 395 -7.08 -10.25 3.14
N TRP A 396 -5.78 -10.08 2.97
CA TRP A 396 -4.92 -11.18 2.57
C TRP A 396 -4.52 -12.07 3.75
N PRO A 397 -4.52 -13.39 3.60
CA PRO A 397 -4.12 -14.31 4.66
C PRO A 397 -2.61 -14.49 4.67
N THR A 398 -1.90 -13.72 5.49
CA THR A 398 -0.45 -13.87 5.68
C THR A 398 -0.20 -14.65 6.95
N LEU A 399 0.27 -15.90 6.81
CA LEU A 399 0.46 -16.84 7.90
C LEU A 399 1.94 -17.02 8.23
N VAL A 400 2.25 -17.16 9.52
CA VAL A 400 3.56 -17.54 10.01
C VAL A 400 3.43 -18.51 11.19
N ASP A 401 4.22 -19.58 11.19
CA ASP A 401 4.36 -20.44 12.35
C ASP A 401 5.29 -19.79 13.38
N THR A 402 4.87 -19.77 14.62
CA THR A 402 5.60 -19.20 15.76
C THR A 402 5.69 -20.24 16.88
N GLU A 403 6.51 -19.96 17.89
CA GLU A 403 6.59 -20.83 19.09
C GLU A 403 5.24 -21.03 19.78
N ARG A 404 4.30 -20.08 19.61
CA ARG A 404 2.94 -20.16 20.15
C ARG A 404 1.90 -20.64 19.15
N GLY A 405 2.31 -21.33 18.07
CA GLY A 405 1.45 -21.75 16.98
C GLY A 405 1.29 -20.68 15.89
N TRP A 406 0.33 -20.90 15.02
CA TRP A 406 0.12 -20.03 13.86
C TRP A 406 -0.33 -18.62 14.23
N LEU A 407 0.33 -17.64 13.63
CA LEU A 407 -0.08 -16.24 13.61
C LEU A 407 -0.53 -15.88 12.20
N MET A 408 -1.69 -15.23 12.07
CA MET A 408 -2.15 -14.65 10.82
C MET A 408 -2.18 -13.14 10.94
N VAL A 409 -1.49 -12.46 10.03
CA VAL A 409 -1.50 -11.00 9.92
C VAL A 409 -2.28 -10.64 8.66
N THR A 410 -3.33 -9.87 8.82
CA THR A 410 -4.19 -9.43 7.74
C THR A 410 -4.63 -7.98 7.96
N PHE A 411 -5.56 -7.46 7.15
CA PHE A 411 -6.03 -6.08 7.28
C PHE A 411 -7.54 -5.95 7.13
N ASN A 412 -8.08 -4.86 7.62
CA ASN A 412 -9.47 -4.49 7.42
C ASN A 412 -9.58 -3.42 6.34
N GLY A 413 -10.11 -3.78 5.20
CA GLY A 413 -10.29 -2.85 4.07
C GLY A 413 -11.54 -1.96 4.15
N ALA A 414 -12.30 -1.97 5.26
CA ALA A 414 -13.46 -1.10 5.40
C ALA A 414 -13.07 0.38 5.47
N PRO A 415 -13.82 1.28 4.82
CA PRO A 415 -13.65 2.70 5.01
C PRO A 415 -13.79 3.08 6.48
N ALA A 416 -12.80 3.75 7.04
CA ALA A 416 -12.80 4.08 8.45
C ALA A 416 -13.47 5.42 8.75
N THR A 417 -13.28 6.43 7.89
CA THR A 417 -13.77 7.78 8.17
C THR A 417 -13.91 8.63 6.92
N GLY A 418 -14.84 9.57 7.01
CA GLY A 418 -14.95 10.72 6.13
C GLY A 418 -15.70 10.49 4.84
N PRO A 419 -16.29 11.54 4.34
CA PRO A 419 -17.13 11.52 3.15
C PRO A 419 -16.33 11.48 1.83
N LEU A 420 -15.07 11.90 1.85
CA LEU A 420 -14.14 11.76 0.71
C LEU A 420 -13.35 10.46 0.88
N VAL A 421 -14.05 9.35 0.74
CA VAL A 421 -13.50 8.02 0.92
C VAL A 421 -12.42 7.77 -0.13
N GLY A 422 -11.28 7.27 0.31
CA GLY A 422 -10.20 6.83 -0.54
C GLY A 422 -9.55 5.59 0.03
N TYR A 423 -8.55 5.10 -0.65
CA TYR A 423 -7.79 3.90 -0.29
C TYR A 423 -7.17 4.02 1.12
N GLY A 424 -6.70 5.22 1.48
CA GLY A 424 -6.10 5.52 2.78
C GLY A 424 -7.07 5.70 3.94
N THR A 425 -8.39 5.65 3.73
CA THR A 425 -9.35 5.72 4.82
C THR A 425 -9.60 4.38 5.49
N HIS A 426 -8.93 3.32 5.03
CA HIS A 426 -9.00 1.96 5.56
C HIS A 426 -7.60 1.32 5.61
N GLY A 427 -7.47 0.15 6.21
CA GLY A 427 -6.20 -0.55 6.38
C GLY A 427 -5.79 -0.71 7.84
N ASP A 428 -6.74 -1.08 8.71
CA ASP A 428 -6.40 -1.54 10.05
C ASP A 428 -5.70 -2.90 9.93
N VAL A 429 -4.56 -3.07 10.59
CA VAL A 429 -3.90 -4.38 10.72
C VAL A 429 -4.69 -5.23 11.70
N VAL A 430 -5.01 -6.45 11.30
CA VAL A 430 -5.73 -7.42 12.14
C VAL A 430 -4.84 -8.63 12.36
N VAL A 431 -4.50 -8.88 13.61
CA VAL A 431 -3.69 -10.03 14.01
C VAL A 431 -4.59 -11.08 14.63
N GLN A 432 -4.44 -12.31 14.16
CA GLN A 432 -5.18 -13.48 14.64
C GLN A 432 -4.20 -14.58 15.05
N ARG A 433 -4.50 -15.31 16.10
CA ARG A 433 -3.73 -16.47 16.58
C ARG A 433 -4.49 -17.76 16.42
N GLU A 434 -3.76 -18.85 16.29
CA GLU A 434 -4.33 -20.20 16.32
C GLU A 434 -5.12 -20.43 17.60
N ALA A 435 -6.37 -20.85 17.47
CA ALA A 435 -7.26 -21.11 18.60
C ALA A 435 -6.85 -22.37 19.35
N GLY A 436 -6.87 -22.31 20.69
CA GLY A 436 -6.64 -23.49 21.54
C GLY A 436 -5.18 -23.84 21.83
N ARG A 437 -4.20 -23.07 21.34
CA ARG A 437 -2.82 -23.11 21.81
C ARG A 437 -2.59 -21.89 22.73
N VAL A 438 -2.61 -22.13 24.02
CA VAL A 438 -2.28 -21.15 25.10
C VAL A 438 -0.84 -21.36 25.51
#